data_8d1f7dd1a2ccaf738ae84d12d7d1c8f5
#
_entry.id   8d1f7dd1a2ccaf738ae84d12d7d1c8f5
#
_cell.length_a   1.000
_cell.length_b   1.000
_cell.length_c   1.000
_cell.angle_alpha   90.00
_cell.angle_beta   90.00
_cell.angle_gamma   90.00
#
_symmetry.space_group_name_H-M   'P 1'
#
loop_
_entity.id
_entity.type
_entity.pdbx_description
1 polymer ?
#
loop_
_entity_poly.entity_id
_entity_poly.type
_entity_poly.pdbx_seq_one_letter_code
_entity_poly.pdbx_strand_id
1 'polypeptide(L)'
;YHSPTTTDDALALLQQYAGNARVIGGGTDFLVETRRGLHRPFEAIVDATRIEGLDQISEEGGFVVIGCGVTHSRIIRDPRIRARAACLAESCGVIGGPQVRNVGTLAGNVAHALPAGDGTIGLLALGGEIEVTGVDGARWMPLQESFRGPGKSFIDRYRQVLTRLRFRPTGPGEGSAHHRVMRPQGLCLPIISMGVRVALDTDDETDRERDPQSYDPGIVAGIECQHLSHV
;
A
#
# COMPACT_ATOMS: atom_id res chain seq x y z
N TYR A 1 -5.14 7.88 -23.76
CA TYR A 1 -5.39 8.08 -22.33
C TYR A 1 -6.89 7.99 -22.08
N HIS A 2 -7.30 7.16 -21.12
CA HIS A 2 -8.68 6.94 -20.74
C HIS A 2 -8.86 7.21 -19.24
N SER A 3 -9.97 7.82 -18.88
CA SER A 3 -10.37 8.12 -17.50
C SER A 3 -11.74 7.53 -17.21
N PRO A 4 -11.86 6.19 -17.09
CA PRO A 4 -13.13 5.54 -16.80
C PRO A 4 -13.67 6.01 -15.45
N THR A 5 -14.99 6.11 -15.36
CA THR A 5 -15.68 6.46 -14.11
C THR A 5 -16.25 5.25 -13.38
N THR A 6 -16.23 4.08 -14.02
CA THR A 6 -16.64 2.81 -13.41
C THR A 6 -15.53 1.77 -13.52
N THR A 7 -15.56 0.78 -12.64
CA THR A 7 -14.63 -0.35 -12.69
C THR A 7 -14.88 -1.20 -13.94
N ASP A 8 -16.14 -1.36 -14.35
CA ASP A 8 -16.52 -2.13 -15.53
C ASP A 8 -15.97 -1.50 -16.82
N ASP A 9 -16.01 -0.17 -16.94
CA ASP A 9 -15.42 0.55 -18.06
C ASP A 9 -13.88 0.37 -18.08
N ALA A 10 -13.25 0.41 -16.90
CA ALA A 10 -11.82 0.17 -16.80
C ALA A 10 -11.44 -1.25 -17.25
N LEU A 11 -12.21 -2.26 -16.85
CA LEU A 11 -12.01 -3.65 -17.27
C LEU A 11 -12.29 -3.84 -18.77
N ALA A 12 -13.32 -3.21 -19.31
CA ALA A 12 -13.62 -3.23 -20.73
C ALA A 12 -12.47 -2.66 -21.59
N LEU A 13 -11.87 -1.55 -21.12
CA LEU A 13 -10.68 -0.98 -21.77
C LEU A 13 -9.48 -1.94 -21.71
N LEU A 14 -9.23 -2.61 -20.58
CA LEU A 14 -8.15 -3.61 -20.50
C LEU A 14 -8.36 -4.76 -21.47
N GLN A 15 -9.60 -5.23 -21.63
CA GLN A 15 -9.95 -6.26 -22.63
C GLN A 15 -9.77 -5.76 -24.07
N GLN A 16 -10.25 -4.54 -24.36
CA GLN A 16 -10.15 -3.93 -25.70
C GLN A 16 -8.69 -3.85 -26.17
N TYR A 17 -7.77 -3.46 -25.29
CA TYR A 17 -6.36 -3.32 -25.64
C TYR A 17 -5.54 -4.61 -25.46
N ALA A 18 -6.14 -5.73 -25.06
CA ALA A 18 -5.57 -7.08 -25.03
C ALA A 18 -4.13 -7.16 -24.51
N GLY A 19 -3.83 -6.50 -23.40
CA GLY A 19 -2.48 -6.47 -22.77
C GLY A 19 -1.62 -5.27 -23.18
N ASN A 20 -2.07 -4.44 -24.10
CA ASN A 20 -1.37 -3.22 -24.52
C ASN A 20 -1.83 -1.96 -23.73
N ALA A 21 -2.68 -2.12 -22.72
CA ALA A 21 -3.03 -1.06 -21.79
C ALA A 21 -2.21 -1.13 -20.50
N ARG A 22 -2.12 0.00 -19.82
CA ARG A 22 -1.53 0.12 -18.48
C ARG A 22 -2.49 0.85 -17.55
N VAL A 23 -2.82 0.22 -16.42
CA VAL A 23 -3.54 0.89 -15.34
C VAL A 23 -2.56 1.76 -14.58
N ILE A 24 -2.96 2.98 -14.29
CA ILE A 24 -2.22 3.87 -13.41
C ILE A 24 -3.10 4.36 -12.25
N GLY A 25 -2.45 4.59 -11.09
CA GLY A 25 -2.94 5.49 -10.05
C GLY A 25 -2.35 6.88 -10.29
N GLY A 26 -1.58 7.42 -9.33
CA GLY A 26 -0.92 8.72 -9.50
C GLY A 26 0.19 8.79 -10.55
N GLY A 27 0.61 7.67 -11.12
CA GLY A 27 1.57 7.60 -12.24
C GLY A 27 3.00 8.00 -11.90
N THR A 28 3.36 8.22 -10.65
CA THR A 28 4.66 8.75 -10.23
C THR A 28 5.83 7.84 -10.61
N ASP A 29 5.72 6.54 -10.37
CA ASP A 29 6.73 5.56 -10.77
C ASP A 29 6.62 5.24 -12.28
N PHE A 30 5.39 5.06 -12.76
CA PHE A 30 5.12 4.76 -14.17
C PHE A 30 5.75 5.77 -15.13
N LEU A 31 5.64 7.07 -14.85
CA LEU A 31 6.24 8.11 -15.71
C LEU A 31 7.77 8.09 -15.68
N VAL A 32 8.38 7.80 -14.54
CA VAL A 32 9.84 7.66 -14.41
C VAL A 32 10.32 6.45 -15.19
N GLU A 33 9.65 5.31 -15.04
CA GLU A 33 9.97 4.08 -15.77
C GLU A 33 9.78 4.23 -17.28
N THR A 34 8.71 4.91 -17.71
CA THR A 34 8.47 5.20 -19.12
C THR A 34 9.59 6.05 -19.72
N ARG A 35 10.04 7.09 -19.03
CA ARG A 35 11.16 7.94 -19.48
C ARG A 35 12.48 7.18 -19.56
N ARG A 36 12.64 6.14 -18.75
CA ARG A 36 13.83 5.26 -18.76
C ARG A 36 13.70 4.12 -19.77
N GLY A 37 12.60 4.00 -20.49
CA GLY A 37 12.36 2.93 -21.48
C GLY A 37 12.19 1.54 -20.84
N LEU A 38 11.77 1.48 -19.57
CA LEU A 38 11.63 0.20 -18.83
C LEU A 38 10.32 -0.53 -19.13
N HIS A 39 9.37 0.12 -19.81
CA HIS A 39 8.12 -0.50 -20.21
C HIS A 39 8.21 -1.05 -21.64
N ARG A 40 7.55 -2.19 -21.86
CA ARG A 40 7.20 -2.61 -23.21
C ARG A 40 6.27 -1.56 -23.83
N PRO A 41 6.27 -1.38 -25.15
CA PRO A 41 5.32 -0.52 -25.82
C PRO A 41 3.88 -0.81 -25.37
N PHE A 42 3.09 0.21 -25.21
CA PHE A 42 1.68 0.14 -24.86
C PHE A 42 0.89 1.18 -25.66
N GLU A 43 -0.38 0.92 -25.88
CA GLU A 43 -1.25 1.76 -26.72
C GLU A 43 -2.15 2.66 -25.87
N ALA A 44 -2.46 2.23 -24.64
CA ALA A 44 -3.40 2.94 -23.78
C ALA A 44 -2.93 3.03 -22.33
N ILE A 45 -3.32 4.14 -21.69
CA ILE A 45 -3.23 4.36 -20.25
C ILE A 45 -4.66 4.46 -19.72
N VAL A 46 -4.97 3.70 -18.67
CA VAL A 46 -6.25 3.69 -17.97
C VAL A 46 -6.04 4.27 -16.58
N ASP A 47 -6.57 5.44 -16.33
CA ASP A 47 -6.47 6.14 -15.04
C ASP A 47 -7.56 5.66 -14.08
N ALA A 48 -7.18 4.84 -13.11
CA ALA A 48 -8.10 4.30 -12.11
C ALA A 48 -8.48 5.31 -11.01
N THR A 49 -7.84 6.48 -10.94
CA THR A 49 -8.12 7.48 -9.89
C THR A 49 -9.45 8.21 -10.09
N ARG A 50 -10.08 8.04 -11.26
CA ARG A 50 -11.36 8.67 -11.63
C ARG A 50 -12.56 7.77 -11.44
N ILE A 51 -12.36 6.53 -11.03
CA ILE A 51 -13.47 5.61 -10.76
C ILE A 51 -14.25 6.12 -9.53
N GLU A 52 -15.55 6.30 -9.71
CA GLU A 52 -16.43 6.83 -8.69
C GLU A 52 -16.43 5.96 -7.42
N GLY A 53 -16.42 6.61 -6.26
CA GLY A 53 -16.39 5.95 -4.95
C GLY A 53 -15.03 5.36 -4.55
N LEU A 54 -14.04 5.27 -5.46
CA LEU A 54 -12.72 4.75 -5.16
C LEU A 54 -11.68 5.82 -4.77
N ASP A 55 -12.10 7.04 -4.59
CA ASP A 55 -11.28 8.14 -4.05
C ASP A 55 -11.54 8.42 -2.56
N GLN A 56 -12.20 7.50 -1.84
CA GLN A 56 -12.66 7.71 -0.47
C GLN A 56 -11.98 6.80 0.54
N ILE A 57 -11.99 7.24 1.80
CA ILE A 57 -11.65 6.45 2.98
C ILE A 57 -12.91 6.27 3.78
N SER A 58 -13.34 5.03 4.02
CA SER A 58 -14.56 4.67 4.76
C SER A 58 -14.26 3.70 5.90
N GLU A 59 -15.24 3.45 6.75
CA GLU A 59 -15.22 2.37 7.73
C GLU A 59 -16.37 1.41 7.43
N GLU A 60 -16.05 0.14 7.19
CA GLU A 60 -17.01 -0.88 6.78
C GLU A 60 -16.69 -2.20 7.51
N GLY A 61 -17.65 -2.75 8.24
CA GLY A 61 -17.51 -4.06 8.88
C GLY A 61 -16.32 -4.18 9.85
N GLY A 62 -15.94 -3.10 10.52
CA GLY A 62 -14.79 -3.06 11.43
C GLY A 62 -13.44 -2.88 10.74
N PHE A 63 -13.43 -2.59 9.44
CA PHE A 63 -12.23 -2.26 8.67
C PHE A 63 -12.23 -0.78 8.29
N VAL A 64 -11.04 -0.20 8.21
CA VAL A 64 -10.81 1.03 7.45
C VAL A 64 -10.56 0.61 6.01
N VAL A 65 -11.37 1.13 5.08
CA VAL A 65 -11.31 0.84 3.64
C VAL A 65 -10.79 2.07 2.91
N ILE A 66 -9.83 1.86 2.03
CA ILE A 66 -9.16 2.91 1.25
C ILE A 66 -9.33 2.60 -0.23
N GLY A 67 -9.95 3.48 -0.98
CA GLY A 67 -10.09 3.34 -2.43
C GLY A 67 -8.77 3.58 -3.18
N CYS A 68 -8.63 3.00 -4.36
CA CYS A 68 -7.38 3.07 -5.15
C CYS A 68 -6.96 4.48 -5.58
N GLY A 69 -7.91 5.42 -5.65
CA GLY A 69 -7.66 6.83 -5.96
C GLY A 69 -7.21 7.67 -4.76
N VAL A 70 -7.15 7.09 -3.56
CA VAL A 70 -6.74 7.84 -2.36
C VAL A 70 -5.23 8.08 -2.37
N THR A 71 -4.85 9.36 -2.32
CA THR A 71 -3.44 9.77 -2.33
C THR A 71 -2.78 9.60 -0.96
N HIS A 72 -1.45 9.48 -0.93
CA HIS A 72 -0.69 9.46 0.32
C HIS A 72 -0.97 10.69 1.19
N SER A 73 -1.11 11.88 0.60
CA SER A 73 -1.44 13.10 1.33
C SER A 73 -2.81 13.04 2.02
N ARG A 74 -3.80 12.35 1.44
CA ARG A 74 -5.10 12.15 2.09
C ARG A 74 -5.00 11.17 3.25
N ILE A 75 -4.25 10.08 3.10
CA ILE A 75 -3.98 9.10 4.17
C ILE A 75 -3.34 9.78 5.39
N ILE A 76 -2.30 10.56 5.17
CA ILE A 76 -1.57 11.28 6.24
C ILE A 76 -2.47 12.23 7.03
N ARG A 77 -3.47 12.82 6.38
CA ARG A 77 -4.38 13.80 6.99
C ARG A 77 -5.63 13.19 7.59
N ASP A 78 -5.96 11.95 7.28
CA ASP A 78 -7.17 11.30 7.79
C ASP A 78 -7.06 11.06 9.29
N PRO A 79 -7.99 11.61 10.11
CA PRO A 79 -7.91 11.50 11.57
C PRO A 79 -8.07 10.07 12.07
N ARG A 80 -8.81 9.21 11.37
CA ARG A 80 -9.01 7.79 11.72
C ARG A 80 -7.70 7.02 11.56
N ILE A 81 -6.99 7.25 10.45
CA ILE A 81 -5.71 6.61 10.18
C ILE A 81 -4.66 7.10 11.16
N ARG A 82 -4.60 8.41 11.42
CA ARG A 82 -3.65 8.96 12.40
C ARG A 82 -3.85 8.42 13.81
N ALA A 83 -5.09 8.21 14.20
CA ALA A 83 -5.42 7.74 15.55
C ALA A 83 -5.25 6.22 15.71
N ARG A 84 -5.55 5.42 14.66
CA ARG A 84 -5.68 3.97 14.79
C ARG A 84 -4.89 3.17 13.76
N ALA A 85 -3.94 3.80 13.06
CA ALA A 85 -3.04 3.19 12.10
C ALA A 85 -1.81 4.09 11.90
N ALA A 86 -1.16 4.50 12.99
CA ALA A 86 -0.07 5.47 12.97
C ALA A 86 1.05 5.06 11.99
N CYS A 87 1.42 3.77 11.97
CA CYS A 87 2.43 3.25 11.04
C CYS A 87 2.09 3.52 9.57
N LEU A 88 0.80 3.50 9.17
CA LEU A 88 0.40 3.79 7.80
C LEU A 88 0.50 5.29 7.49
N ALA A 89 0.11 6.17 8.42
CA ALA A 89 0.27 7.61 8.26
C ALA A 89 1.75 8.01 8.17
N GLU A 90 2.58 7.44 9.03
CA GLU A 90 4.03 7.68 9.07
C GLU A 90 4.71 7.17 7.81
N SER A 91 4.44 5.95 7.40
CA SER A 91 5.01 5.34 6.19
C SER A 91 4.63 6.12 4.91
N CYS A 92 3.36 6.51 4.77
CA CYS A 92 2.94 7.39 3.69
C CYS A 92 3.60 8.77 3.76
N GLY A 93 3.90 9.26 4.97
CA GLY A 93 4.52 10.57 5.23
C GLY A 93 5.94 10.72 4.71
N VAL A 94 6.66 9.61 4.58
CA VAL A 94 8.05 9.59 4.15
C VAL A 94 8.24 9.26 2.66
N ILE A 95 7.16 8.97 1.94
CA ILE A 95 7.22 8.70 0.49
C ILE A 95 7.51 9.99 -0.27
N GLY A 96 8.62 10.00 -1.00
CA GLY A 96 8.99 11.10 -1.90
C GLY A 96 8.85 12.49 -1.28
N GLY A 97 8.59 13.49 -2.10
CA GLY A 97 8.26 14.86 -1.68
C GLY A 97 6.75 15.11 -1.63
N PRO A 98 6.31 16.29 -1.13
CA PRO A 98 4.89 16.66 -1.08
C PRO A 98 4.19 16.54 -2.44
N GLN A 99 4.86 16.90 -3.53
CA GLN A 99 4.33 16.83 -4.89
C GLN A 99 3.99 15.39 -5.28
N VAL A 100 4.87 14.43 -4.95
CA VAL A 100 4.65 13.00 -5.19
C VAL A 100 3.47 12.49 -4.35
N ARG A 101 3.43 12.84 -3.05
CA ARG A 101 2.36 12.42 -2.14
C ARG A 101 0.98 12.96 -2.50
N ASN A 102 0.91 14.11 -3.17
CA ASN A 102 -0.36 14.71 -3.58
C ASN A 102 -1.02 13.99 -4.77
N VAL A 103 -0.26 13.20 -5.52
CA VAL A 103 -0.77 12.45 -6.68
C VAL A 103 -0.56 10.94 -6.55
N GLY A 104 0.53 10.49 -5.92
CA GLY A 104 0.80 9.08 -5.68
C GLY A 104 -0.23 8.47 -4.74
N THR A 105 -0.70 7.24 -5.06
CA THR A 105 -1.71 6.52 -4.28
C THR A 105 -1.13 5.31 -3.56
N LEU A 106 -1.74 4.91 -2.45
CA LEU A 106 -1.33 3.70 -1.74
C LEU A 106 -1.52 2.46 -2.61
N ALA A 107 -2.61 2.40 -3.39
CA ALA A 107 -2.85 1.30 -4.32
C ALA A 107 -1.76 1.22 -5.40
N GLY A 108 -1.30 2.36 -5.93
CA GLY A 108 -0.18 2.42 -6.86
C GLY A 108 1.12 1.90 -6.23
N ASN A 109 1.40 2.28 -4.98
CA ASN A 109 2.58 1.82 -4.24
C ASN A 109 2.56 0.29 -4.04
N VAL A 110 1.41 -0.28 -3.66
CA VAL A 110 1.21 -1.72 -3.54
C VAL A 110 1.33 -2.43 -4.90
N ALA A 111 0.65 -1.95 -5.94
CA ALA A 111 0.65 -2.57 -7.26
C ALA A 111 2.03 -2.55 -7.94
N HIS A 112 2.86 -1.57 -7.63
CA HIS A 112 4.24 -1.48 -8.09
C HIS A 112 5.12 -2.58 -7.50
N ALA A 113 4.75 -3.12 -6.34
CA ALA A 113 5.36 -4.28 -5.69
C ALA A 113 6.89 -4.14 -5.46
N LEU A 114 7.38 -2.93 -5.28
CA LEU A 114 8.78 -2.71 -4.92
C LEU A 114 8.98 -2.87 -3.40
N PRO A 115 10.07 -3.55 -3.01
CA PRO A 115 10.40 -3.74 -1.60
C PRO A 115 10.59 -2.45 -0.81
N ALA A 116 11.02 -1.39 -1.48
CA ALA A 116 11.19 -0.05 -0.91
C ALA A 116 9.88 0.76 -0.85
N GLY A 117 8.71 0.12 -0.98
CA GLY A 117 7.41 0.77 -0.91
C GLY A 117 6.98 1.02 0.53
N ASP A 118 7.38 2.14 1.15
CA ASP A 118 7.08 2.43 2.56
C ASP A 118 5.59 2.30 2.90
N GLY A 119 4.68 2.79 2.03
CA GLY A 119 3.22 2.65 2.24
C GLY A 119 2.77 1.19 2.27
N THR A 120 3.37 0.34 1.46
CA THR A 120 3.13 -1.11 1.46
C THR A 120 3.56 -1.74 2.79
N ILE A 121 4.72 -1.35 3.33
CA ILE A 121 5.22 -1.84 4.62
C ILE A 121 4.28 -1.43 5.76
N GLY A 122 3.82 -0.17 5.78
CA GLY A 122 2.84 0.28 6.77
C GLY A 122 1.53 -0.51 6.73
N LEU A 123 1.04 -0.83 5.52
CA LEU A 123 -0.17 -1.62 5.35
C LEU A 123 0.04 -3.11 5.72
N LEU A 124 1.21 -3.69 5.40
CA LEU A 124 1.57 -5.06 5.82
C LEU A 124 1.60 -5.21 7.34
N ALA A 125 2.17 -4.24 8.07
CA ALA A 125 2.21 -4.25 9.53
C ALA A 125 0.81 -4.26 10.17
N LEU A 126 -0.20 -3.75 9.47
CA LEU A 126 -1.60 -3.76 9.92
C LEU A 126 -2.36 -5.03 9.50
N GLY A 127 -1.70 -6.01 8.91
CA GLY A 127 -2.37 -7.18 8.34
C GLY A 127 -3.31 -6.80 7.20
N GLY A 128 -2.89 -5.86 6.35
CA GLY A 128 -3.72 -5.31 5.28
C GLY A 128 -4.15 -6.34 4.26
N GLU A 129 -5.30 -6.08 3.65
CA GLU A 129 -5.86 -6.84 2.54
C GLU A 129 -6.10 -5.92 1.35
N ILE A 130 -6.08 -6.49 0.16
CA ILE A 130 -6.40 -5.81 -1.09
C ILE A 130 -7.59 -6.44 -1.79
N GLU A 131 -8.40 -5.60 -2.42
CA GLU A 131 -9.45 -6.04 -3.34
C GLU A 131 -8.95 -5.90 -4.76
N VAL A 132 -9.00 -7.01 -5.47
CA VAL A 132 -8.67 -7.06 -6.89
C VAL A 132 -9.91 -7.41 -7.67
N THR A 133 -10.27 -6.57 -8.63
CA THR A 133 -11.45 -6.74 -9.48
C THR A 133 -11.02 -7.13 -10.89
N GLY A 134 -11.57 -8.21 -11.39
CA GLY A 134 -11.42 -8.71 -12.75
C GLY A 134 -12.77 -9.04 -13.37
N VAL A 135 -12.77 -9.67 -14.53
CA VAL A 135 -13.98 -10.08 -15.25
C VAL A 135 -14.84 -11.08 -14.44
N ASP A 136 -14.19 -11.85 -13.56
CA ASP A 136 -14.86 -12.82 -12.69
C ASP A 136 -15.39 -12.19 -11.39
N GLY A 137 -15.33 -10.87 -11.28
CA GLY A 137 -15.78 -10.11 -10.10
C GLY A 137 -14.63 -9.65 -9.20
N ALA A 138 -15.00 -9.10 -8.04
CA ALA A 138 -14.10 -8.57 -7.03
C ALA A 138 -13.78 -9.65 -5.98
N ARG A 139 -12.52 -9.69 -5.52
CA ARG A 139 -12.11 -10.58 -4.42
C ARG A 139 -11.12 -9.88 -3.50
N TRP A 140 -11.27 -10.12 -2.22
CA TRP A 140 -10.29 -9.73 -1.21
C TRP A 140 -9.21 -10.81 -1.06
N MET A 141 -7.98 -10.38 -0.83
CA MET A 141 -6.86 -11.27 -0.52
C MET A 141 -5.89 -10.59 0.45
N PRO A 142 -5.18 -11.35 1.30
CA PRO A 142 -4.13 -10.80 2.15
C PRO A 142 -3.05 -10.10 1.30
N LEU A 143 -2.61 -8.92 1.73
CA LEU A 143 -1.59 -8.15 1.02
C LEU A 143 -0.29 -8.94 0.82
N GLN A 144 0.14 -9.69 1.84
CA GLN A 144 1.34 -10.52 1.78
C GLN A 144 1.34 -11.55 0.64
N GLU A 145 0.16 -12.01 0.22
CA GLU A 145 0.01 -12.98 -0.87
C GLU A 145 0.05 -12.32 -2.26
N SER A 146 0.04 -11.00 -2.33
CA SER A 146 0.01 -10.25 -3.60
C SER A 146 1.37 -10.13 -4.30
N PHE A 147 2.44 -10.62 -3.68
CA PHE A 147 3.80 -10.46 -4.18
C PHE A 147 4.41 -11.79 -4.64
N ARG A 148 5.08 -11.76 -5.80
CA ARG A 148 5.90 -12.87 -6.35
C ARG A 148 7.39 -12.60 -6.22
N GLY A 149 7.77 -11.41 -5.75
CA GLY A 149 9.14 -10.93 -5.64
C GLY A 149 9.23 -9.45 -6.03
N PRO A 150 10.44 -8.86 -5.99
CA PRO A 150 10.67 -7.46 -6.28
C PRO A 150 10.10 -7.03 -7.63
N GLY A 151 9.20 -6.03 -7.64
CA GLY A 151 8.54 -5.53 -8.84
C GLY A 151 7.59 -6.53 -9.51
N LYS A 152 7.26 -7.64 -8.85
CA LYS A 152 6.40 -8.69 -9.41
C LYS A 152 5.19 -8.90 -8.52
N SER A 153 4.04 -8.45 -8.98
CA SER A 153 2.75 -8.66 -8.32
C SER A 153 2.01 -9.89 -8.85
N PHE A 154 1.14 -10.47 -8.03
CA PHE A 154 0.13 -11.46 -8.44
C PHE A 154 -1.05 -10.82 -9.18
N ILE A 155 -1.22 -9.51 -9.08
CA ILE A 155 -2.26 -8.79 -9.80
C ILE A 155 -1.93 -8.83 -11.30
N ASP A 156 -2.84 -9.40 -12.08
CA ASP A 156 -2.71 -9.37 -13.54
C ASP A 156 -3.03 -7.96 -14.06
N ARG A 157 -1.99 -7.16 -14.24
CA ARG A 157 -2.06 -5.76 -14.71
C ARG A 157 -2.76 -5.56 -16.05
N TYR A 158 -3.06 -6.62 -16.76
CA TYR A 158 -3.70 -6.60 -18.08
C TYR A 158 -5.20 -6.93 -18.03
N ARG A 159 -5.65 -7.51 -16.90
CA ARG A 159 -7.03 -8.02 -16.76
C ARG A 159 -7.69 -7.64 -15.46
N GLN A 160 -6.93 -7.05 -14.52
CA GLN A 160 -7.39 -6.77 -13.18
C GLN A 160 -7.04 -5.35 -12.76
N VAL A 161 -7.88 -4.78 -11.90
CA VAL A 161 -7.66 -3.49 -11.25
C VAL A 161 -7.64 -3.72 -9.74
N LEU A 162 -6.63 -3.19 -9.05
CA LEU A 162 -6.65 -3.06 -7.60
C LEU A 162 -7.61 -1.91 -7.27
N THR A 163 -8.76 -2.23 -6.69
CA THR A 163 -9.85 -1.28 -6.46
C THR A 163 -9.82 -0.70 -5.05
N ARG A 164 -9.62 -1.54 -4.04
CA ARG A 164 -9.66 -1.10 -2.65
C ARG A 164 -8.58 -1.81 -1.82
N LEU A 165 -8.22 -1.19 -0.70
CA LEU A 165 -7.37 -1.76 0.33
C LEU A 165 -8.10 -1.64 1.66
N ARG A 166 -7.87 -2.56 2.60
CA ARG A 166 -8.45 -2.47 3.94
C ARG A 166 -7.53 -3.04 5.00
N PHE A 167 -7.75 -2.62 6.22
CA PHE A 167 -7.08 -3.16 7.39
C PHE A 167 -7.97 -3.00 8.62
N ARG A 168 -7.72 -3.80 9.66
CA ARG A 168 -8.34 -3.60 10.97
C ARG A 168 -7.57 -2.51 11.71
N PRO A 169 -8.24 -1.41 12.11
CA PRO A 169 -7.59 -0.36 12.90
C PRO A 169 -7.17 -0.90 14.27
N THR A 170 -6.15 -0.30 14.87
CA THR A 170 -5.73 -0.61 16.24
C THR A 170 -6.84 -0.22 17.24
N GLY A 171 -7.05 -1.09 18.22
CA GLY A 171 -8.00 -0.92 19.33
C GLY A 171 -7.33 -0.41 20.62
N PRO A 172 -8.08 -0.39 21.72
CA PRO A 172 -7.51 -0.14 23.06
C PRO A 172 -6.41 -1.16 23.36
N GLY A 173 -5.29 -0.71 23.93
CA GLY A 173 -4.14 -1.57 24.23
C GLY A 173 -3.28 -1.92 23.01
N GLU A 174 -3.62 -1.43 21.82
CA GLU A 174 -2.84 -1.66 20.61
C GLU A 174 -2.19 -0.36 20.11
N GLY A 175 -1.03 -0.51 19.47
CA GLY A 175 -0.33 0.58 18.80
C GLY A 175 0.36 0.14 17.53
N SER A 176 0.73 1.09 16.70
CA SER A 176 1.53 0.82 15.51
C SER A 176 2.48 1.97 15.22
N ALA A 177 3.65 1.66 14.65
CA ALA A 177 4.65 2.64 14.27
C ALA A 177 5.39 2.21 13.00
N HIS A 178 5.97 3.18 12.30
CA HIS A 178 6.83 2.94 11.16
C HIS A 178 8.15 3.68 11.35
N HIS A 179 9.24 3.02 11.01
CA HIS A 179 10.54 3.65 10.97
C HIS A 179 11.33 3.21 9.75
N ARG A 180 12.17 4.10 9.21
CA ARG A 180 13.09 3.74 8.14
C ARG A 180 14.47 4.30 8.37
N VAL A 181 15.46 3.55 7.91
CA VAL A 181 16.86 3.98 7.82
C VAL A 181 17.18 4.27 6.36
N MET A 182 17.71 5.44 6.08
CA MET A 182 18.08 5.87 4.74
C MET A 182 19.39 6.66 4.78
N ARG A 183 20.00 6.86 3.62
CA ARG A 183 21.14 7.78 3.52
C ARG A 183 20.70 9.20 3.86
N PRO A 184 21.52 9.99 4.60
CA PRO A 184 21.12 11.31 5.11
C PRO A 184 20.97 12.40 4.04
N GLN A 185 21.17 12.10 2.77
CA GLN A 185 21.19 13.08 1.68
C GLN A 185 19.97 12.91 0.76
N GLY A 186 19.03 13.86 0.83
CA GLY A 186 17.95 14.01 -0.13
C GLY A 186 16.81 13.01 0.01
N LEU A 187 16.02 12.88 -1.06
CA LEU A 187 14.92 11.93 -1.18
C LEU A 187 15.50 10.57 -1.61
N CYS A 188 15.85 9.74 -0.65
CA CYS A 188 16.42 8.42 -0.90
C CYS A 188 15.41 7.32 -0.62
N LEU A 189 15.55 6.19 -1.33
CA LEU A 189 14.88 4.95 -0.96
C LEU A 189 15.42 4.45 0.39
N PRO A 190 14.61 3.78 1.20
CA PRO A 190 15.08 3.21 2.45
C PRO A 190 16.12 2.13 2.21
N ILE A 191 17.13 2.04 3.09
CA ILE A 191 18.01 0.87 3.23
C ILE A 191 17.25 -0.21 3.99
N ILE A 192 16.53 0.19 5.04
CA ILE A 192 15.64 -0.64 5.84
C ILE A 192 14.36 0.16 6.08
N SER A 193 13.21 -0.47 5.91
CA SER A 193 11.90 0.07 6.25
C SER A 193 11.19 -0.96 7.11
N MET A 194 10.63 -0.53 8.25
CA MET A 194 10.00 -1.40 9.22
C MET A 194 8.67 -0.81 9.69
N GLY A 195 7.61 -1.61 9.61
CA GLY A 195 6.31 -1.32 10.22
C GLY A 195 6.04 -2.34 11.33
N VAL A 196 5.49 -1.86 12.44
CA VAL A 196 5.18 -2.69 13.61
C VAL A 196 3.78 -2.40 14.08
N ARG A 197 3.04 -3.46 14.46
CA ARG A 197 1.82 -3.41 15.27
C ARG A 197 2.07 -4.20 16.55
N VAL A 198 1.69 -3.63 17.69
CA VAL A 198 1.82 -4.24 19.01
C VAL A 198 0.46 -4.27 19.67
N ALA A 199 0.10 -5.38 20.29
CA ALA A 199 -1.03 -5.51 21.19
C ALA A 199 -0.50 -5.83 22.60
N LEU A 200 -1.01 -5.15 23.61
CA LEU A 200 -0.73 -5.49 24.99
C LEU A 200 -1.71 -6.58 25.41
N ASP A 201 -1.19 -7.65 25.99
CA ASP A 201 -2.02 -8.64 26.64
C ASP A 201 -2.54 -8.03 27.97
N THR A 202 -3.84 -7.80 28.03
CA THR A 202 -4.47 -7.15 29.21
C THR A 202 -4.96 -8.14 30.24
N ASP A 203 -4.84 -9.45 30.00
CA ASP A 203 -5.41 -10.48 30.88
C ASP A 203 -4.51 -10.88 32.05
N ASP A 204 -3.31 -10.30 32.17
CA ASP A 204 -2.40 -10.64 33.27
C ASP A 204 -2.11 -9.44 34.19
N GLU A 205 -3.03 -9.15 35.11
CA GLU A 205 -2.75 -8.26 36.25
C GLU A 205 -1.61 -8.78 37.16
N THR A 206 -1.20 -10.06 36.98
CA THR A 206 -0.14 -10.69 37.79
C THR A 206 1.27 -10.44 37.23
N ASP A 207 1.42 -9.97 36.00
CA ASP A 207 2.72 -9.77 35.34
C ASP A 207 3.41 -8.44 35.64
N ARG A 208 2.79 -7.56 36.45
CA ARG A 208 3.44 -6.29 36.88
C ARG A 208 4.68 -6.49 37.76
N GLU A 209 4.94 -7.71 38.23
CA GLU A 209 6.11 -8.07 39.05
C GLU A 209 7.16 -8.93 38.29
N ARG A 210 6.98 -9.22 37.00
CA ARG A 210 7.96 -10.00 36.25
C ARG A 210 9.11 -9.12 35.74
N ASP A 211 10.30 -9.71 35.79
CA ASP A 211 11.58 -9.18 35.33
C ASP A 211 11.43 -8.57 33.93
N PRO A 212 11.87 -7.31 33.70
CA PRO A 212 11.88 -6.67 32.38
C PRO A 212 12.59 -7.45 31.26
N GLN A 213 13.36 -8.49 31.61
CA GLN A 213 14.08 -9.33 30.65
C GLN A 213 13.27 -10.53 30.12
N SER A 214 12.06 -10.78 30.64
CA SER A 214 11.22 -11.92 30.23
C SER A 214 10.04 -11.55 29.32
N TYR A 215 9.97 -10.31 28.81
CA TYR A 215 8.90 -9.83 27.97
C TYR A 215 9.01 -10.41 26.54
N ASP A 216 8.09 -11.29 26.17
CA ASP A 216 7.90 -11.77 24.79
C ASP A 216 6.68 -11.06 24.19
N PRO A 217 6.87 -9.90 23.54
CA PRO A 217 5.81 -9.27 22.80
C PRO A 217 5.54 -10.13 21.56
N GLY A 218 4.31 -10.58 21.35
CA GLY A 218 3.89 -11.16 20.07
C GLY A 218 4.07 -10.15 18.95
N ILE A 219 5.33 -9.98 18.50
CA ILE A 219 5.73 -9.01 17.48
C ILE A 219 5.43 -9.63 16.12
N VAL A 220 4.39 -9.18 15.43
CA VAL A 220 4.28 -9.36 13.98
C VAL A 220 5.18 -8.30 13.33
N ALA A 221 6.47 -8.57 13.30
CA ALA A 221 7.44 -7.74 12.60
C ALA A 221 7.53 -8.23 11.15
N GLY A 222 6.99 -7.49 10.21
CA GLY A 222 7.35 -7.63 8.80
C GLY A 222 8.74 -7.01 8.58
N ILE A 223 9.81 -7.76 8.85
CA ILE A 223 11.18 -7.33 8.54
C ILE A 223 11.48 -7.83 7.13
N GLU A 224 11.42 -6.95 6.15
CA GLU A 224 12.03 -7.20 4.85
C GLU A 224 13.40 -6.54 4.80
N CYS A 225 14.43 -7.32 5.12
CA CYS A 225 15.83 -6.93 4.94
C CYS A 225 16.20 -7.18 3.47
N GLN A 226 16.45 -6.12 2.69
CA GLN A 226 17.01 -6.28 1.35
C GLN A 226 18.49 -5.93 1.32
N HIS A 227 19.29 -6.94 0.99
CA HIS A 227 20.65 -6.75 0.52
C HIS A 227 20.60 -6.13 -0.88
N LEU A 228 20.78 -4.81 -0.95
CA LEU A 228 21.14 -4.14 -2.20
C LEU A 228 22.65 -4.33 -2.41
N SER A 229 23.04 -5.50 -2.91
CA SER A 229 24.33 -5.67 -3.57
C SER A 229 24.12 -5.29 -5.06
N HIS A 230 24.87 -4.27 -5.48
CA HIS A 230 25.05 -3.77 -6.85
C HIS A 230 23.97 -2.84 -7.41
N VAL A 231 24.18 -1.54 -7.22
CA VAL A 231 24.29 -0.53 -8.30
C VAL A 231 25.45 0.39 -7.98
#